data_ea82e66fa19a37817aa61035c1fe7ced
#
_entry.id   ea82e66fa19a37817aa61035c1fe7ced
#
_cell.length_a   1.000
_cell.length_b   1.000
_cell.length_c   1.000
_cell.angle_alpha   90.00
_cell.angle_beta   90.00
_cell.angle_gamma   90.00
#
_symmetry.space_group_name_H-M   'P 1'
#
loop_
_entity.id
_entity.type
_entity.pdbx_description
1 polymer ?
#
loop_
_entity_poly.entity_id
_entity_poly.type
_entity_poly.pdbx_seq_one_letter_code
_entity_poly.pdbx_strand_id
1 'polypeptide(L)'
;CLRSLGMFERVGLDYETIVPIHFTNSPKIKFEVARSYIALSNLEKAYELIHKIPLDSTLDASIRDEANIILSIIFAKKYNWVKAKQVLLDVNSTGRYAKNASDNLIFIEKQLAFQPKKPWKAGLLSVVPGLGYVYSKSYMSGISALAINSLLGFATYSCFKSGNGIEQQDRRAKCTQENPAKEGVPAGRKKKPVKEDTDEYILSHD
;
A
#
# COMPACT_ATOMS: atom_id res chain seq x y z
N CYS A 1 -9.54 2.09 -29.72
CA CYS A 1 -9.62 3.54 -29.52
C CYS A 1 -10.00 3.92 -28.07
N LEU A 2 -11.19 3.49 -27.51
CA LEU A 2 -11.61 3.90 -26.16
C LEU A 2 -10.62 3.50 -25.06
N ARG A 3 -10.05 2.29 -25.14
CA ARG A 3 -9.04 1.82 -24.18
C ARG A 3 -7.75 2.65 -24.21
N SER A 4 -7.30 3.06 -25.41
CA SER A 4 -6.12 3.91 -25.54
C SER A 4 -6.34 5.34 -25.03
N LEU A 5 -7.59 5.76 -24.90
CA LEU A 5 -8.00 7.03 -24.28
C LEU A 5 -8.24 6.91 -22.77
N GLY A 6 -8.03 5.73 -22.18
CA GLY A 6 -8.26 5.50 -20.74
C GLY A 6 -9.74 5.34 -20.33
N MET A 7 -10.66 5.29 -21.29
CA MET A 7 -12.11 5.18 -21.03
C MET A 7 -12.53 3.72 -20.80
N PHE A 8 -11.94 3.05 -19.82
CA PHE A 8 -12.15 1.61 -19.57
C PHE A 8 -13.58 1.24 -19.21
N GLU A 9 -14.26 2.06 -18.41
CA GLU A 9 -15.67 1.83 -18.04
C GLU A 9 -16.57 1.82 -19.26
N ARG A 10 -16.37 2.77 -20.18
CA ARG A 10 -17.15 2.89 -21.39
C ARG A 10 -16.96 1.68 -22.32
N VAL A 11 -15.74 1.14 -22.38
CA VAL A 11 -15.48 -0.10 -23.15
C VAL A 11 -16.35 -1.27 -22.64
N GLY A 12 -16.49 -1.39 -21.31
CA GLY A 12 -17.35 -2.41 -20.70
C GLY A 12 -18.84 -2.21 -21.01
N LEU A 13 -19.33 -0.97 -20.88
CA LEU A 13 -20.73 -0.63 -21.18
C LEU A 13 -21.07 -0.84 -22.66
N ASP A 14 -20.22 -0.36 -23.57
CA ASP A 14 -20.42 -0.52 -25.00
C ASP A 14 -20.40 -2.00 -25.41
N TYR A 15 -19.56 -2.82 -24.75
CA TYR A 15 -19.56 -4.27 -24.98
C TYR A 15 -20.86 -4.92 -24.54
N GLU A 16 -21.38 -4.59 -23.36
CA GLU A 16 -22.62 -5.14 -22.82
C GLU A 16 -23.85 -4.74 -23.64
N THR A 17 -23.84 -3.53 -24.23
CA THR A 17 -25.02 -2.98 -24.95
C THR A 17 -25.00 -3.21 -26.44
N ILE A 18 -23.85 -3.02 -27.11
CA ILE A 18 -23.74 -2.96 -28.57
C ILE A 18 -23.27 -4.29 -29.14
N VAL A 19 -22.27 -4.91 -28.51
CA VAL A 19 -21.62 -6.11 -29.06
C VAL A 19 -22.53 -7.34 -29.14
N PRO A 20 -23.46 -7.60 -28.18
CA PRO A 20 -24.38 -8.72 -28.29
C PRO A 20 -25.19 -8.74 -29.57
N ILE A 21 -25.43 -7.60 -30.20
CA ILE A 21 -26.27 -7.47 -31.39
C ILE A 21 -25.51 -7.85 -32.66
N HIS A 22 -24.20 -7.57 -32.74
CA HIS A 22 -23.45 -7.64 -33.98
C HIS A 22 -22.18 -8.51 -33.97
N PHE A 23 -21.51 -8.71 -32.84
CA PHE A 23 -20.13 -9.25 -32.80
C PHE A 23 -19.85 -10.21 -31.65
N THR A 24 -20.84 -10.96 -31.17
CA THR A 24 -20.78 -11.79 -29.95
C THR A 24 -19.63 -12.80 -29.89
N ASN A 25 -19.07 -13.21 -31.03
CA ASN A 25 -18.10 -14.31 -31.07
C ASN A 25 -16.67 -13.95 -31.44
N SER A 26 -16.35 -12.66 -31.61
CA SER A 26 -14.96 -12.28 -31.94
C SER A 26 -14.04 -12.36 -30.71
N PRO A 27 -13.06 -13.30 -30.66
CA PRO A 27 -12.12 -13.40 -29.54
C PRO A 27 -11.34 -12.10 -29.30
N LYS A 28 -10.99 -11.37 -30.38
CA LYS A 28 -10.24 -10.12 -30.28
C LYS A 28 -10.98 -9.04 -29.52
N ILE A 29 -12.29 -8.91 -29.69
CA ILE A 29 -13.12 -7.96 -28.96
C ILE A 29 -13.16 -8.35 -27.48
N LYS A 30 -13.37 -9.65 -27.19
CA LYS A 30 -13.36 -10.17 -25.81
C LYS A 30 -12.02 -9.86 -25.09
N PHE A 31 -10.89 -9.95 -25.80
CA PHE A 31 -9.57 -9.63 -25.24
C PHE A 31 -9.45 -8.15 -24.86
N GLU A 32 -9.88 -7.23 -25.73
CA GLU A 32 -9.83 -5.80 -25.45
C GLU A 32 -10.74 -5.40 -24.27
N VAL A 33 -11.93 -5.99 -24.22
CA VAL A 33 -12.86 -5.77 -23.11
C VAL A 33 -12.32 -6.36 -21.80
N ALA A 34 -11.78 -7.58 -21.84
CA ALA A 34 -11.16 -8.20 -20.66
C ALA A 34 -9.98 -7.37 -20.11
N ARG A 35 -9.13 -6.83 -21.00
CA ARG A 35 -8.05 -5.92 -20.60
C ARG A 35 -8.58 -4.65 -19.93
N SER A 36 -9.71 -4.14 -20.36
CA SER A 36 -10.37 -2.99 -19.76
C SER A 36 -10.91 -3.33 -18.37
N TYR A 37 -11.57 -4.48 -18.20
CA TYR A 37 -12.01 -4.96 -16.89
C TYR A 37 -10.84 -5.24 -15.93
N ILE A 38 -9.71 -5.74 -16.45
CA ILE A 38 -8.49 -5.92 -15.65
C ILE A 38 -7.96 -4.58 -15.15
N ALA A 39 -8.01 -3.53 -15.98
CA ALA A 39 -7.59 -2.18 -15.60
C ALA A 39 -8.51 -1.58 -14.52
N LEU A 40 -9.80 -1.86 -14.59
CA LEU A 40 -10.80 -1.49 -13.56
C LEU A 40 -10.79 -2.41 -12.32
N SER A 41 -9.89 -3.40 -12.27
CA SER A 41 -9.83 -4.41 -11.21
C SER A 41 -11.09 -5.29 -11.10
N ASN A 42 -11.96 -5.31 -12.12
CA ASN A 42 -13.10 -6.22 -12.19
C ASN A 42 -12.67 -7.57 -12.79
N LEU A 43 -11.95 -8.34 -11.97
CA LEU A 43 -11.31 -9.58 -12.40
C LEU A 43 -12.30 -10.71 -12.67
N GLU A 44 -13.49 -10.67 -12.07
CA GLU A 44 -14.54 -11.68 -12.32
C GLU A 44 -15.09 -11.56 -13.73
N LYS A 45 -15.53 -10.36 -14.13
CA LYS A 45 -16.02 -10.12 -15.50
C LYS A 45 -14.95 -10.41 -16.55
N ALA A 46 -13.71 -10.04 -16.29
CA ALA A 46 -12.59 -10.36 -17.17
C ALA A 46 -12.40 -11.88 -17.33
N TYR A 47 -12.50 -12.63 -16.23
CA TYR A 47 -12.37 -14.07 -16.24
C TYR A 47 -13.51 -14.76 -17.02
N GLU A 48 -14.75 -14.36 -16.81
CA GLU A 48 -15.92 -14.89 -17.49
C GLU A 48 -15.82 -14.77 -19.02
N LEU A 49 -15.25 -13.67 -19.51
CA LEU A 49 -15.07 -13.45 -20.95
C LEU A 49 -14.03 -14.38 -21.59
N ILE A 50 -12.98 -14.75 -20.83
CA ILE A 50 -11.78 -15.37 -21.41
C ILE A 50 -11.68 -16.87 -21.12
N HIS A 51 -12.15 -17.35 -19.96
CA HIS A 51 -11.85 -18.71 -19.46
C HIS A 51 -12.24 -19.86 -20.39
N LYS A 52 -13.20 -19.65 -21.28
CA LYS A 52 -13.64 -20.66 -22.26
C LYS A 52 -12.82 -20.69 -23.54
N ILE A 53 -12.09 -19.60 -23.86
CA ILE A 53 -11.37 -19.48 -25.15
C ILE A 53 -10.22 -20.49 -25.27
N PRO A 54 -9.38 -20.75 -24.27
CA PRO A 54 -8.30 -21.73 -24.38
C PRO A 54 -8.80 -23.16 -24.58
N LEU A 55 -10.03 -23.46 -24.17
CA LEU A 55 -10.64 -24.78 -24.24
C LEU A 55 -11.23 -25.07 -25.63
N ASP A 56 -11.42 -24.05 -26.45
CA ASP A 56 -11.98 -24.18 -27.79
C ASP A 56 -10.87 -24.57 -28.78
N SER A 57 -10.88 -25.86 -29.15
CA SER A 57 -9.92 -26.45 -30.11
C SER A 57 -10.12 -25.97 -31.56
N THR A 58 -11.25 -25.35 -31.88
CA THR A 58 -11.53 -24.81 -33.22
C THR A 58 -10.82 -23.50 -33.49
N LEU A 59 -10.35 -22.83 -32.46
CA LEU A 59 -9.63 -21.55 -32.57
C LEU A 59 -8.13 -21.75 -32.84
N ASP A 60 -7.55 -20.79 -33.55
CA ASP A 60 -6.12 -20.76 -33.80
C ASP A 60 -5.31 -20.83 -32.49
N ALA A 61 -4.17 -21.53 -32.53
CA ALA A 61 -3.26 -21.65 -31.40
C ALA A 61 -2.83 -20.28 -30.88
N SER A 62 -2.60 -19.32 -31.75
CA SER A 62 -2.24 -17.94 -31.37
C SER A 62 -3.32 -17.22 -30.56
N ILE A 63 -4.61 -17.49 -30.84
CA ILE A 63 -5.74 -16.93 -30.08
C ILE A 63 -5.81 -17.57 -28.69
N ARG A 64 -5.61 -18.89 -28.61
CA ARG A 64 -5.59 -19.63 -27.35
C ARG A 64 -4.41 -19.17 -26.47
N ASP A 65 -3.24 -18.96 -27.06
CA ASP A 65 -2.05 -18.48 -26.36
C ASP A 65 -2.29 -17.07 -25.78
N GLU A 66 -2.91 -16.16 -26.55
CA GLU A 66 -3.26 -14.83 -26.06
C GLU A 66 -4.25 -14.89 -24.90
N ALA A 67 -5.26 -15.77 -24.98
CA ALA A 67 -6.20 -16.00 -23.90
C ALA A 67 -5.50 -16.51 -22.63
N ASN A 68 -4.57 -17.45 -22.76
CA ASN A 68 -3.78 -17.99 -21.64
C ASN A 68 -2.94 -16.89 -20.97
N ILE A 69 -2.33 -15.99 -21.73
CA ILE A 69 -1.61 -14.85 -21.15
C ILE A 69 -2.55 -13.95 -20.37
N ILE A 70 -3.73 -13.62 -20.90
CA ILE A 70 -4.71 -12.78 -20.19
C ILE A 70 -5.19 -13.47 -18.91
N LEU A 71 -5.48 -14.78 -18.95
CA LEU A 71 -5.84 -15.56 -17.78
C LEU A 71 -4.74 -15.58 -16.73
N SER A 72 -3.48 -15.71 -17.15
CA SER A 72 -2.35 -15.66 -16.21
C SER A 72 -2.27 -14.33 -15.47
N ILE A 73 -2.54 -13.21 -16.15
CA ILE A 73 -2.58 -11.87 -15.54
C ILE A 73 -3.74 -11.79 -14.53
N ILE A 74 -4.91 -12.33 -14.87
CA ILE A 74 -6.07 -12.35 -13.96
C ILE A 74 -5.73 -13.15 -12.70
N PHE A 75 -5.16 -14.36 -12.83
CA PHE A 75 -4.76 -15.18 -11.68
C PHE A 75 -3.66 -14.51 -10.86
N ALA A 76 -2.68 -13.87 -11.50
CA ALA A 76 -1.62 -13.13 -10.81
C ALA A 76 -2.19 -11.95 -9.99
N LYS A 77 -3.14 -11.19 -10.54
CA LYS A 77 -3.84 -10.13 -9.81
C LYS A 77 -4.71 -10.63 -8.66
N LYS A 78 -5.19 -11.88 -8.74
CA LYS A 78 -5.86 -12.58 -7.63
C LYS A 78 -4.88 -13.24 -6.66
N TYR A 79 -3.57 -12.99 -6.79
CA TYR A 79 -2.50 -13.62 -5.99
C TYR A 79 -2.45 -15.15 -6.08
N ASN A 80 -3.08 -15.75 -7.09
CA ASN A 80 -3.04 -17.18 -7.34
C ASN A 80 -1.90 -17.53 -8.30
N TRP A 81 -0.68 -17.43 -7.80
CA TRP A 81 0.55 -17.61 -8.57
C TRP A 81 0.70 -19.01 -9.16
N VAL A 82 0.18 -20.04 -8.46
CA VAL A 82 0.23 -21.44 -8.92
C VAL A 82 -0.59 -21.61 -10.20
N LYS A 83 -1.85 -21.16 -10.20
CA LYS A 83 -2.70 -21.21 -11.39
C LYS A 83 -2.18 -20.32 -12.52
N ALA A 84 -1.65 -19.14 -12.18
CA ALA A 84 -1.03 -18.25 -13.16
C ALA A 84 0.15 -18.93 -13.88
N LYS A 85 1.00 -19.66 -13.15
CA LYS A 85 2.10 -20.44 -13.73
C LYS A 85 1.57 -21.56 -14.63
N GLN A 86 0.60 -22.32 -14.16
CA GLN A 86 0.04 -23.45 -14.91
C GLN A 86 -0.48 -23.03 -16.27
N VAL A 87 -1.29 -21.96 -16.32
CA VAL A 87 -1.86 -21.44 -17.58
C VAL A 87 -0.78 -20.95 -18.55
N LEU A 88 0.32 -20.39 -18.05
CA LEU A 88 1.43 -19.95 -18.91
C LEU A 88 2.24 -21.10 -19.50
N LEU A 89 2.30 -22.25 -18.83
CA LEU A 89 2.95 -23.42 -19.35
C LEU A 89 2.22 -24.04 -20.56
N ASP A 90 0.92 -23.74 -20.69
CA ASP A 90 0.10 -24.19 -21.83
C ASP A 90 0.30 -23.31 -23.09
N VAL A 91 1.05 -22.20 -22.99
CA VAL A 91 1.37 -21.32 -24.13
C VAL A 91 2.46 -21.95 -24.99
N ASN A 92 2.27 -21.93 -26.29
CA ASN A 92 3.25 -22.50 -27.25
C ASN A 92 4.61 -21.78 -27.16
N SER A 93 5.66 -22.54 -26.85
CA SER A 93 7.03 -22.04 -26.66
C SER A 93 7.68 -21.48 -27.93
N THR A 94 7.14 -21.78 -29.10
CA THR A 94 7.65 -21.29 -30.40
C THR A 94 6.70 -20.28 -31.04
N GLY A 95 5.55 -20.00 -30.40
CA GLY A 95 4.53 -19.11 -30.94
C GLY A 95 4.86 -17.61 -30.76
N ARG A 96 4.01 -16.79 -31.36
CA ARG A 96 4.12 -15.30 -31.31
C ARG A 96 4.23 -14.77 -29.88
N TYR A 97 3.62 -15.46 -28.93
CA TYR A 97 3.54 -15.05 -27.52
C TYR A 97 4.57 -15.71 -26.59
N ALA A 98 5.48 -16.54 -27.16
CA ALA A 98 6.50 -17.28 -26.41
C ALA A 98 7.35 -16.40 -25.51
N LYS A 99 7.82 -15.25 -26.03
CA LYS A 99 8.61 -14.29 -25.25
C LYS A 99 7.83 -13.70 -24.09
N ASN A 100 6.59 -13.28 -24.34
CA ASN A 100 5.72 -12.71 -23.29
C ASN A 100 5.42 -13.75 -22.20
N ALA A 101 5.19 -15.01 -22.58
CA ALA A 101 4.96 -16.09 -21.65
C ALA A 101 6.20 -16.36 -20.78
N SER A 102 7.40 -16.42 -21.39
CA SER A 102 8.65 -16.64 -20.65
C SER A 102 8.96 -15.51 -19.67
N ASP A 103 8.78 -14.25 -20.07
CA ASP A 103 9.00 -13.09 -19.19
C ASP A 103 8.04 -13.10 -18.00
N ASN A 104 6.78 -13.43 -18.24
CA ASN A 104 5.77 -13.56 -17.18
C ASN A 104 6.05 -14.76 -16.26
N LEU A 105 6.55 -15.89 -16.80
CA LEU A 105 6.96 -17.05 -16.01
C LEU A 105 8.08 -16.71 -15.03
N ILE A 106 9.12 -16.03 -15.49
CA ILE A 106 10.21 -15.56 -14.62
C ILE A 106 9.69 -14.69 -13.48
N PHE A 107 8.76 -13.78 -13.79
CA PHE A 107 8.13 -12.94 -12.75
C PHE A 107 7.35 -13.77 -11.74
N ILE A 108 6.51 -14.70 -12.20
CA ILE A 108 5.69 -15.56 -11.34
C ILE A 108 6.56 -16.48 -10.48
N GLU A 109 7.64 -17.03 -11.03
CA GLU A 109 8.58 -17.85 -10.27
C GLU A 109 9.27 -17.07 -9.16
N LYS A 110 9.61 -15.80 -9.40
CA LYS A 110 10.06 -14.90 -8.35
C LYS A 110 9.03 -14.72 -7.24
N GLN A 111 7.75 -14.57 -7.59
CA GLN A 111 6.69 -14.43 -6.60
C GLN A 111 6.45 -15.73 -5.81
N LEU A 112 6.53 -16.88 -6.47
CA LEU A 112 6.42 -18.18 -5.81
C LEU A 112 7.62 -18.48 -4.90
N ALA A 113 8.82 -18.08 -5.31
CA ALA A 113 10.02 -18.21 -4.50
C ALA A 113 10.07 -17.20 -3.33
N PHE A 114 9.27 -16.14 -3.41
CA PHE A 114 9.19 -15.14 -2.35
C PHE A 114 8.51 -15.74 -1.13
N GLN A 115 9.33 -16.05 -0.12
CA GLN A 115 8.82 -16.42 1.20
C GLN A 115 8.55 -15.14 2.00
N PRO A 116 7.28 -14.82 2.29
CA PRO A 116 6.97 -13.68 3.13
C PRO A 116 7.60 -13.88 4.50
N LYS A 117 8.33 -12.86 4.96
CA LYS A 117 8.91 -12.88 6.31
C LYS A 117 7.78 -13.09 7.32
N LYS A 118 7.96 -14.07 8.21
CA LYS A 118 6.93 -14.41 9.22
C LYS A 118 6.72 -13.22 10.15
N PRO A 119 5.53 -12.58 10.18
CA PRO A 119 5.30 -11.34 10.95
C PRO A 119 5.50 -11.54 12.45
N TRP A 120 5.24 -12.73 12.98
CA TRP A 120 5.43 -13.03 14.39
C TRP A 120 6.91 -12.91 14.82
N LYS A 121 7.87 -13.23 13.91
CA LYS A 121 9.29 -13.06 14.20
C LYS A 121 9.66 -11.59 14.33
N ALA A 122 9.09 -10.72 13.50
CA ALA A 122 9.26 -9.28 13.63
C ALA A 122 8.68 -8.77 14.96
N GLY A 123 7.50 -9.27 15.36
CA GLY A 123 6.90 -8.96 16.66
C GLY A 123 7.75 -9.39 17.84
N LEU A 124 8.29 -10.61 17.82
CA LEU A 124 9.18 -11.09 18.88
C LEU A 124 10.49 -10.29 18.97
N LEU A 125 11.07 -9.91 17.82
CA LEU A 125 12.28 -9.08 17.81
C LEU A 125 11.99 -7.62 18.22
N SER A 126 10.75 -7.16 18.17
CA SER A 126 10.38 -5.79 18.59
C SER A 126 10.42 -5.59 20.11
N VAL A 127 10.54 -6.66 20.91
CA VAL A 127 10.79 -6.57 22.36
C VAL A 127 12.08 -5.77 22.64
N VAL A 128 13.08 -5.91 21.76
CA VAL A 128 14.26 -5.03 21.81
C VAL A 128 14.03 -3.89 20.82
N PRO A 129 13.96 -2.63 21.28
CA PRO A 129 13.73 -1.49 20.42
C PRO A 129 14.75 -1.43 19.27
N GLY A 130 14.27 -1.41 18.01
CA GLY A 130 15.13 -1.34 16.83
C GLY A 130 15.40 -2.69 16.14
N LEU A 131 15.36 -3.85 16.79
CA LEU A 131 15.62 -5.14 16.14
C LEU A 131 14.55 -5.55 15.13
N GLY A 132 13.30 -5.16 15.32
CA GLY A 132 12.23 -5.37 14.35
C GLY A 132 12.50 -4.71 13.00
N TYR A 133 13.11 -3.51 13.01
CA TYR A 133 13.51 -2.79 11.79
C TYR A 133 14.69 -3.45 11.08
N VAL A 134 15.63 -4.03 11.82
CA VAL A 134 16.75 -4.80 11.24
C VAL A 134 16.22 -6.02 10.50
N TYR A 135 15.25 -6.73 11.06
CA TYR A 135 14.59 -7.86 10.41
C TYR A 135 13.87 -7.47 9.12
N SER A 136 13.28 -6.27 9.08
CA SER A 136 12.62 -5.73 7.88
C SER A 136 13.59 -5.17 6.82
N LYS A 137 14.90 -5.18 7.09
CA LYS A 137 15.99 -4.57 6.28
C LYS A 137 15.93 -3.03 6.23
N SER A 138 15.20 -2.38 7.14
CA SER A 138 15.15 -0.92 7.31
C SER A 138 16.19 -0.46 8.32
N TYR A 139 17.47 -0.63 8.00
CA TYR A 139 18.59 -0.41 8.94
C TYR A 139 18.64 1.01 9.52
N MET A 140 18.38 2.04 8.69
CA MET A 140 18.40 3.44 9.14
C MET A 140 17.35 3.72 10.22
N SER A 141 16.13 3.19 10.02
CA SER A 141 15.05 3.30 11.01
C SER A 141 15.35 2.50 12.29
N GLY A 142 16.05 1.38 12.16
CA GLY A 142 16.49 0.55 13.30
C GLY A 142 17.50 1.29 14.17
N ILE A 143 18.51 1.90 13.56
CA ILE A 143 19.58 2.65 14.26
C ILE A 143 18.98 3.87 14.97
N SER A 144 18.12 4.65 14.29
CA SER A 144 17.49 5.81 14.91
C SER A 144 16.59 5.44 16.08
N ALA A 145 15.80 4.37 15.96
CA ALA A 145 14.97 3.88 17.06
C ALA A 145 15.81 3.43 18.27
N LEU A 146 16.92 2.73 18.03
CA LEU A 146 17.85 2.29 19.06
C LEU A 146 18.50 3.50 19.77
N ALA A 147 18.96 4.49 19.02
CA ALA A 147 19.58 5.70 19.57
C ALA A 147 18.61 6.47 20.48
N ILE A 148 17.39 6.73 20.01
CA ILE A 148 16.37 7.46 20.78
C ILE A 148 15.99 6.70 22.05
N ASN A 149 15.73 5.40 21.96
CA ASN A 149 15.34 4.59 23.13
C ASN A 149 16.49 4.45 24.14
N SER A 150 17.73 4.35 23.67
CA SER A 150 18.91 4.33 24.56
C SER A 150 19.09 5.65 25.31
N LEU A 151 18.87 6.77 24.60
CA LEU A 151 18.97 8.11 25.21
C LEU A 151 17.87 8.33 26.26
N LEU A 152 16.64 7.91 25.95
CA LEU A 152 15.52 7.99 26.91
C LEU A 152 15.76 7.08 28.11
N GLY A 153 16.24 5.84 27.89
CA GLY A 153 16.58 4.92 28.97
C GLY A 153 17.67 5.46 29.89
N PHE A 154 18.72 6.06 29.30
CA PHE A 154 19.79 6.70 30.05
C PHE A 154 19.29 7.90 30.86
N ALA A 155 18.48 8.76 30.25
CA ALA A 155 17.89 9.91 30.94
C ALA A 155 17.01 9.48 32.12
N THR A 156 16.15 8.46 31.91
CA THR A 156 15.31 7.88 32.97
C THR A 156 16.16 7.32 34.11
N TYR A 157 17.18 6.51 33.78
CA TYR A 157 18.09 5.95 34.77
C TYR A 157 18.81 7.05 35.57
N SER A 158 19.30 8.10 34.88
CA SER A 158 19.96 9.22 35.53
C SER A 158 19.03 9.99 36.48
N CYS A 159 17.76 10.18 36.10
CA CYS A 159 16.76 10.79 36.96
C CYS A 159 16.50 9.98 38.22
N PHE A 160 16.38 8.66 38.11
CA PHE A 160 16.20 7.77 39.26
C PHE A 160 17.43 7.77 40.17
N LYS A 161 18.64 7.69 39.61
CA LYS A 161 19.89 7.68 40.38
C LYS A 161 20.16 9.01 41.12
N SER A 162 19.74 10.12 40.50
CA SER A 162 19.93 11.49 41.08
C SER A 162 18.90 11.81 42.19
N GLY A 163 17.97 10.93 42.52
CA GLY A 163 16.95 11.13 43.52
C GLY A 163 15.93 12.27 43.24
N ASN A 164 15.91 12.77 42.02
CA ASN A 164 15.10 13.94 41.63
C ASN A 164 13.64 13.59 41.28
N GLY A 165 13.20 12.36 41.53
CA GLY A 165 11.93 11.90 40.98
C GLY A 165 10.67 12.29 41.74
N ILE A 166 10.68 12.42 43.06
CA ILE A 166 9.45 12.67 43.85
C ILE A 166 9.73 13.59 45.05
N GLU A 167 10.93 13.54 45.60
CA GLU A 167 11.27 14.22 46.84
C GLU A 167 11.37 15.76 46.72
N GLN A 168 11.68 16.28 45.51
CA GLN A 168 11.75 17.70 45.25
C GLN A 168 10.39 18.38 45.15
N GLN A 169 9.38 17.65 44.68
CA GLN A 169 8.00 18.14 44.60
C GLN A 169 7.37 18.26 45.98
N ASP A 170 7.66 17.26 46.85
CA ASP A 170 7.18 17.22 48.25
C ASP A 170 7.86 18.30 49.10
N ARG A 171 9.16 18.58 48.90
CA ARG A 171 9.86 19.69 49.56
C ARG A 171 9.36 21.07 49.15
N ARG A 172 9.00 21.29 47.89
CA ARG A 172 8.39 22.56 47.43
C ARG A 172 7.00 22.76 48.03
N ALA A 173 6.18 21.70 48.08
CA ALA A 173 4.86 21.74 48.68
C ALA A 173 4.93 22.06 50.17
N LYS A 174 5.89 21.47 50.91
CA LYS A 174 6.10 21.73 52.34
C LYS A 174 6.63 23.18 52.60
N CYS A 175 7.57 23.71 51.77
CA CYS A 175 8.03 25.06 51.91
C CYS A 175 6.94 26.11 51.63
N THR A 176 5.97 25.81 50.77
CA THR A 176 4.83 26.70 50.48
C THR A 176 3.80 26.70 51.60
N GLN A 177 3.66 25.61 52.34
CA GLN A 177 2.75 25.51 53.50
C GLN A 177 3.32 26.12 54.76
N GLU A 178 4.67 26.14 54.94
CA GLU A 178 5.29 26.63 56.21
C GLU A 178 5.51 28.14 56.23
N ASN A 179 5.35 28.88 55.11
CA ASN A 179 5.58 30.34 55.11
C ASN A 179 4.58 31.12 54.25
N PRO A 180 3.27 31.18 54.61
CA PRO A 180 2.29 31.95 53.85
C PRO A 180 2.44 33.46 53.99
N ALA A 181 3.39 33.98 54.81
CA ALA A 181 3.45 35.39 55.19
C ALA A 181 4.53 36.21 54.46
N LYS A 182 5.22 35.67 53.43
CA LYS A 182 6.29 36.38 52.68
C LYS A 182 6.07 36.58 51.19
N GLU A 183 4.90 36.33 50.66
CA GLU A 183 4.57 36.81 49.32
C GLU A 183 4.04 38.26 49.40
N GLY A 184 4.99 39.20 49.42
CA GLY A 184 4.69 40.58 49.14
C GLY A 184 4.19 40.70 47.69
N VAL A 185 3.01 41.20 47.55
CA VAL A 185 2.35 41.57 46.30
C VAL A 185 3.26 42.46 45.45
N PRO A 186 3.71 42.06 44.26
CA PRO A 186 4.36 42.99 43.36
C PRO A 186 3.26 43.83 42.68
N ALA A 187 3.39 45.16 42.91
CA ALA A 187 2.52 46.17 42.32
C ALA A 187 2.40 46.06 40.80
N GLY A 188 1.18 46.21 40.38
CA GLY A 188 0.60 46.36 39.05
C GLY A 188 1.51 46.56 37.85
N ARG A 189 1.59 45.56 37.00
CA ARG A 189 2.00 45.71 35.61
C ARG A 189 0.75 45.91 34.75
N LYS A 190 0.48 47.15 34.34
CA LYS A 190 -0.60 47.54 33.42
C LYS A 190 -0.45 46.74 32.11
N LYS A 191 -1.44 45.94 31.76
CA LYS A 191 -1.57 45.30 30.44
C LYS A 191 -1.83 46.40 29.39
N LYS A 192 -1.00 46.47 28.36
CA LYS A 192 -1.30 47.23 27.14
C LYS A 192 -2.40 46.47 26.33
N PRO A 193 -3.35 47.19 25.73
CA PRO A 193 -4.35 46.57 24.90
C PRO A 193 -3.73 46.04 23.60
N VAL A 194 -4.04 44.81 23.26
CA VAL A 194 -3.74 44.16 21.98
C VAL A 194 -4.67 44.81 20.95
N LYS A 195 -4.10 45.39 19.90
CA LYS A 195 -4.85 45.82 18.71
C LYS A 195 -5.24 44.61 17.93
N GLU A 196 -6.52 44.48 17.71
CA GLU A 196 -7.18 43.51 16.84
C GLU A 196 -7.09 44.09 15.41
N ASP A 197 -6.15 43.56 14.60
CA ASP A 197 -6.12 43.82 13.16
C ASP A 197 -6.98 42.78 12.48
N THR A 198 -8.21 43.19 12.13
CA THR A 198 -9.11 42.52 11.21
C THR A 198 -8.65 42.85 9.80
N ASP A 199 -7.93 41.93 9.13
CA ASP A 199 -7.71 41.98 7.70
C ASP A 199 -8.70 41.07 6.99
N GLU A 200 -9.58 41.75 6.33
CA GLU A 200 -10.63 41.37 5.41
C GLU A 200 -10.00 40.75 4.15
N TYR A 201 -10.18 39.43 3.92
CA TYR A 201 -9.87 38.80 2.64
C TYR A 201 -11.10 38.82 1.74
N ILE A 202 -11.08 39.77 0.81
CA ILE A 202 -12.01 39.88 -0.30
C ILE A 202 -11.69 38.76 -1.31
N LEU A 203 -12.69 37.94 -1.58
CA LEU A 203 -12.76 37.03 -2.71
C LEU A 203 -12.87 37.85 -4.01
N SER A 204 -11.98 37.65 -4.97
CA SER A 204 -12.20 38.01 -6.36
C SER A 204 -12.23 36.74 -7.20
N HIS A 205 -13.42 36.46 -7.73
CA HIS A 205 -13.62 35.61 -8.91
C HIS A 205 -13.13 36.36 -10.15
N ASP A 206 -12.37 35.63 -11.00
CA ASP A 206 -12.49 35.61 -12.46
C ASP A 206 -11.90 34.30 -12.98
#